data_fcc38b500a69e70ad4ae3650e6a22bcb
#
_entry.id   fcc38b500a69e70ad4ae3650e6a22bcb
#
_cell.length_a   1.000
_cell.length_b   1.000
_cell.length_c   1.000
_cell.angle_alpha   90.00
_cell.angle_beta   90.00
_cell.angle_gamma   90.00
#
_symmetry.space_group_name_H-M   'P 1'
#
loop_
_entity.id
_entity.type
_entity.pdbx_description
1 polymer ?
#
loop_
_entity_poly.entity_id
_entity_poly.type
_entity_poly.pdbx_seq_one_letter_code
_entity_poly.pdbx_strand_id
1 'polypeptide(L)'
;MALAPMIISSLNGELGGQAVRGASLVIEDWATDGVANEVAPLHVHHADDEAWHVVSGALRFRFADQELIAQPGTTVLVPAGVPHTFGNAGLGPSRFLIILPARLDRLITRLHQSNPAEHPAIYRDFESELLE
;
A
#
# COMPACT_ATOMS: atom_id res chain seq x y z
N MET A 1 1.68 -19.92 24.21
CA MET A 1 0.74 -19.60 23.10
C MET A 1 1.22 -20.25 21.83
N ALA A 2 0.37 -20.97 21.18
CA ALA A 2 0.73 -21.56 19.88
C ALA A 2 0.71 -20.48 18.80
N LEU A 3 1.76 -20.46 17.95
CA LEU A 3 1.82 -19.62 16.76
C LEU A 3 1.26 -20.42 15.59
N ALA A 4 0.38 -19.83 14.85
CA ALA A 4 -0.27 -20.45 13.71
C ALA A 4 -0.14 -19.57 12.46
N PRO A 5 -0.09 -20.17 11.26
CA PRO A 5 -0.11 -19.39 10.03
C PRO A 5 -1.43 -18.60 9.91
N MET A 6 -1.34 -17.43 9.30
CA MET A 6 -2.48 -16.59 8.97
C MET A 6 -2.62 -16.54 7.45
N ILE A 7 -3.86 -16.56 6.95
CA ILE A 7 -4.10 -16.80 5.53
C ILE A 7 -5.02 -15.73 4.95
N ILE A 8 -4.62 -15.17 3.81
CA ILE A 8 -5.49 -14.40 2.93
C ILE A 8 -5.84 -15.30 1.75
N SER A 9 -7.13 -15.44 1.43
CA SER A 9 -7.57 -16.30 0.36
C SER A 9 -8.81 -15.74 -0.31
N SER A 10 -8.89 -15.87 -1.63
CA SER A 10 -10.11 -15.56 -2.39
C SER A 10 -11.27 -16.48 -2.01
N LEU A 11 -10.99 -17.61 -1.37
CA LEU A 11 -12.01 -18.54 -0.89
C LEU A 11 -12.74 -18.04 0.35
N ASN A 12 -12.26 -16.99 1.00
CA ASN A 12 -12.91 -16.37 2.15
C ASN A 12 -14.09 -15.47 1.78
N GLY A 13 -14.45 -15.39 0.51
CA GLY A 13 -15.68 -14.77 0.04
C GLY A 13 -15.63 -13.27 -0.21
N GLU A 14 -14.84 -12.51 0.53
CA GLU A 14 -14.72 -11.07 0.32
C GLU A 14 -13.43 -10.75 -0.41
N LEU A 15 -13.54 -9.87 -1.41
CA LEU A 15 -12.41 -9.33 -2.14
C LEU A 15 -12.04 -7.97 -1.54
N GLY A 16 -10.82 -7.86 -1.07
CA GLY A 16 -10.34 -6.66 -0.38
C GLY A 16 -10.70 -6.64 1.10
N GLY A 17 -9.94 -5.90 1.88
CA GLY A 17 -10.18 -5.70 3.30
C GLY A 17 -9.65 -6.80 4.21
N GLN A 18 -9.08 -7.87 3.69
CA GLN A 18 -8.41 -8.87 4.51
C GLN A 18 -7.01 -8.38 4.87
N ALA A 19 -6.56 -8.72 6.08
CA ALA A 19 -5.19 -8.43 6.49
C ALA A 19 -4.68 -9.52 7.42
N VAL A 20 -3.39 -9.82 7.29
CA VAL A 20 -2.68 -10.71 8.22
C VAL A 20 -1.48 -9.95 8.77
N ARG A 21 -1.28 -10.03 10.09
CA ARG A 21 -0.27 -9.23 10.80
C ARG A 21 0.63 -10.13 11.61
N GLY A 22 1.90 -10.18 11.21
CA GLY A 22 2.95 -10.84 11.97
C GLY A 22 3.62 -9.88 12.95
N ALA A 23 4.72 -10.30 13.55
CA ALA A 23 5.47 -9.47 14.49
C ALA A 23 6.10 -8.26 13.81
N SER A 24 6.55 -8.40 12.54
CA SER A 24 7.23 -7.34 11.81
C SER A 24 6.70 -7.12 10.40
N LEU A 25 5.95 -8.07 9.86
CA LEU A 25 5.46 -8.04 8.49
C LEU A 25 3.93 -8.07 8.48
N VAL A 26 3.34 -7.25 7.62
CA VAL A 26 1.90 -7.18 7.41
C VAL A 26 1.63 -7.38 5.93
N ILE A 27 0.58 -8.13 5.60
CA ILE A 27 0.09 -8.29 4.23
C ILE A 27 -1.39 -7.92 4.24
N GLU A 28 -1.75 -6.99 3.35
CA GLU A 28 -3.13 -6.51 3.23
C GLU A 28 -3.65 -6.78 1.82
N ASP A 29 -4.90 -7.23 1.74
CA ASP A 29 -5.62 -7.47 0.50
C ASP A 29 -6.55 -6.28 0.24
N TRP A 30 -6.36 -5.60 -0.88
CA TRP A 30 -7.11 -4.41 -1.25
C TRP A 30 -7.83 -4.60 -2.58
N ALA A 31 -8.97 -3.94 -2.70
CA ALA A 31 -9.71 -3.85 -3.95
C ALA A 31 -10.12 -2.41 -4.21
N THR A 32 -10.19 -2.03 -5.49
CA THR A 32 -10.63 -0.69 -5.92
C THR A 32 -11.82 -0.80 -6.85
N ASP A 33 -12.57 0.30 -6.97
CA ASP A 33 -13.77 0.38 -7.81
C ASP A 33 -13.50 0.61 -9.30
N GLY A 34 -12.25 0.89 -9.68
CA GLY A 34 -11.87 1.10 -11.07
C GLY A 34 -11.74 2.55 -11.49
N VAL A 35 -12.05 3.49 -10.62
CA VAL A 35 -11.83 4.92 -10.90
C VAL A 35 -10.35 5.23 -10.73
N ALA A 36 -9.76 5.90 -11.73
CA ALA A 36 -8.36 6.33 -11.63
C ALA A 36 -8.18 7.28 -10.44
N ASN A 37 -7.16 7.01 -9.61
CA ASN A 37 -6.90 7.80 -8.42
C ASN A 37 -5.43 7.74 -8.04
N GLU A 38 -5.05 8.56 -7.04
CA GLU A 38 -3.83 8.36 -6.24
C GLU A 38 -4.27 8.28 -4.79
N VAL A 39 -3.78 7.28 -4.07
CA VAL A 39 -4.21 7.03 -2.68
C VAL A 39 -3.63 8.04 -1.71
N ALA A 40 -2.54 8.72 -2.09
CA ALA A 40 -1.85 9.73 -1.29
C ALA A 40 -1.03 10.63 -2.22
N PRO A 41 -0.60 11.82 -1.77
CA PRO A 41 0.40 12.59 -2.50
C PRO A 41 1.73 11.83 -2.60
N LEU A 42 2.61 12.26 -3.50
CA LEU A 42 3.96 11.69 -3.57
C LEU A 42 4.64 11.81 -2.21
N HIS A 43 5.25 10.71 -1.75
CA HIS A 43 5.86 10.65 -0.43
C HIS A 43 7.04 9.68 -0.45
N VAL A 44 7.78 9.66 0.65
CA VAL A 44 8.93 8.77 0.82
C VAL A 44 8.90 8.18 2.23
N HIS A 45 9.26 6.90 2.33
CA HIS A 45 9.54 6.22 3.59
C HIS A 45 11.05 6.05 3.68
N HIS A 46 11.71 6.79 4.58
CA HIS A 46 13.17 6.82 4.63
C HIS A 46 13.78 5.54 5.18
N ALA A 47 13.03 4.78 5.98
CA ALA A 47 13.56 3.63 6.71
C ALA A 47 12.86 2.32 6.39
N ASP A 48 11.84 2.30 5.53
CA ASP A 48 11.03 1.12 5.31
C ASP A 48 10.83 0.82 3.83
N ASP A 49 10.89 -0.46 3.50
CA ASP A 49 10.50 -0.99 2.20
C ASP A 49 8.99 -1.24 2.16
N GLU A 50 8.42 -1.20 0.96
CA GLU A 50 7.01 -1.51 0.75
C GLU A 50 6.85 -2.20 -0.59
N ALA A 51 5.97 -3.20 -0.68
CA ALA A 51 5.77 -3.94 -1.92
C ALA A 51 4.28 -4.12 -2.23
N TRP A 52 3.98 -4.26 -3.50
CA TRP A 52 2.64 -4.55 -4.02
C TRP A 52 2.70 -5.73 -4.97
N HIS A 53 1.66 -6.54 -4.96
CA HIS A 53 1.47 -7.59 -5.97
C HIS A 53 0.09 -7.47 -6.57
N VAL A 54 0.01 -7.24 -7.88
CA VAL A 54 -1.27 -7.05 -8.58
C VAL A 54 -1.87 -8.42 -8.91
N VAL A 55 -3.07 -8.68 -8.41
CA VAL A 55 -3.81 -9.92 -8.64
C VAL A 55 -4.71 -9.78 -9.87
N SER A 56 -5.47 -8.68 -9.97
CA SER A 56 -6.35 -8.40 -11.10
C SER A 56 -6.46 -6.90 -11.32
N GLY A 57 -6.87 -6.49 -12.52
CA GLY A 57 -6.91 -5.10 -12.90
C GLY A 57 -5.49 -4.54 -13.09
N ALA A 58 -5.32 -3.23 -12.92
CA ALA A 58 -4.03 -2.60 -13.06
C ALA A 58 -3.86 -1.44 -12.08
N LEU A 59 -2.66 -1.28 -11.56
CA LEU A 59 -2.27 -0.15 -10.72
C LEU A 59 -1.33 0.76 -11.50
N ARG A 60 -1.43 2.06 -11.24
CA ARG A 60 -0.46 3.04 -11.71
C ARG A 60 0.41 3.48 -10.54
N PHE A 61 1.71 3.36 -10.72
CA PHE A 61 2.70 3.88 -9.79
C PHE A 61 3.32 5.13 -10.38
N ARG A 62 3.48 6.15 -9.57
CA ARG A 62 4.20 7.36 -9.93
C ARG A 62 5.41 7.50 -9.03
N PHE A 63 6.56 7.67 -9.67
CA PHE A 63 7.84 7.95 -9.00
C PHE A 63 8.25 9.39 -9.32
N ALA A 64 9.41 9.82 -8.83
CA ALA A 64 9.84 11.21 -9.03
C ALA A 64 10.00 11.58 -10.51
N ASP A 65 10.41 10.63 -11.36
CA ASP A 65 10.79 10.87 -12.75
C ASP A 65 10.15 9.90 -13.75
N GLN A 66 9.26 9.01 -13.32
CA GLN A 66 8.63 8.03 -14.24
C GLN A 66 7.33 7.50 -13.66
N GLU A 67 6.55 6.88 -14.52
CA GLU A 67 5.33 6.16 -14.15
C GLU A 67 5.41 4.72 -14.64
N LEU A 68 4.66 3.85 -13.95
CA LEU A 68 4.57 2.43 -14.28
C LEU A 68 3.11 2.00 -14.18
N ILE A 69 2.62 1.29 -15.19
CA ILE A 69 1.34 0.57 -15.12
C ILE A 69 1.66 -0.89 -14.81
N ALA A 70 1.23 -1.34 -13.64
CA ALA A 70 1.46 -2.70 -13.18
C ALA A 70 0.25 -3.57 -13.52
N GLN A 71 0.47 -4.57 -14.38
CA GLN A 71 -0.53 -5.52 -14.85
C GLN A 71 -0.65 -6.70 -13.87
N PRO A 72 -1.70 -7.55 -14.00
CA PRO A 72 -1.83 -8.73 -13.14
C PRO A 72 -0.58 -9.61 -13.17
N GLY A 73 -0.18 -10.09 -12.00
CA GLY A 73 1.04 -10.89 -11.84
C GLY A 73 2.31 -10.07 -11.63
N THR A 74 2.21 -8.74 -11.65
CA THR A 74 3.36 -7.85 -11.42
C THR A 74 3.55 -7.61 -9.93
N THR A 75 4.78 -7.69 -9.48
CA THR A 75 5.19 -7.31 -8.12
C THR A 75 6.08 -6.06 -8.21
N VAL A 76 5.76 -5.06 -7.40
CA VAL A 76 6.53 -3.81 -7.32
C VAL A 76 7.09 -3.70 -5.91
N LEU A 77 8.40 -3.64 -5.77
CA LEU A 77 9.06 -3.34 -4.50
C LEU A 77 9.61 -1.93 -4.56
N VAL A 78 9.19 -1.09 -3.62
CA VAL A 78 9.72 0.25 -3.44
C VAL A 78 10.66 0.22 -2.23
N PRO A 79 11.97 0.31 -2.44
CA PRO A 79 12.93 0.31 -1.33
C PRO A 79 12.81 1.59 -0.51
N ALA A 80 13.26 1.52 0.75
CA ALA A 80 13.40 2.70 1.59
C ALA A 80 14.14 3.82 0.85
N GLY A 81 13.64 5.06 0.97
CA GLY A 81 14.24 6.22 0.35
C GLY A 81 13.77 6.54 -1.06
N VAL A 82 12.90 5.73 -1.66
CA VAL A 82 12.39 5.98 -3.03
C VAL A 82 11.04 6.70 -2.97
N PRO A 83 10.94 7.93 -3.51
CA PRO A 83 9.67 8.64 -3.58
C PRO A 83 8.66 7.91 -4.46
N HIS A 84 7.42 7.82 -4.00
CA HIS A 84 6.38 7.09 -4.74
C HIS A 84 4.97 7.49 -4.31
N THR A 85 4.02 7.16 -5.16
CA THR A 85 2.60 7.01 -4.85
C THR A 85 1.99 6.04 -5.86
N PHE A 86 0.79 5.60 -5.58
CA PHE A 86 0.10 4.67 -6.47
C PHE A 86 -1.41 4.86 -6.41
N GLY A 87 -2.09 4.25 -7.35
CA GLY A 87 -3.54 4.18 -7.36
C GLY A 87 -4.05 3.27 -8.46
N ASN A 88 -5.36 3.24 -8.63
CA ASN A 88 -5.98 2.51 -9.73
C ASN A 88 -5.62 3.19 -11.06
N ALA A 89 -5.29 2.40 -12.07
CA ALA A 89 -4.92 2.92 -13.39
C ALA A 89 -6.11 3.43 -14.21
N GLY A 90 -7.36 3.17 -13.76
CA GLY A 90 -8.55 3.57 -14.49
C GLY A 90 -8.95 2.59 -15.59
N LEU A 91 -8.47 1.35 -15.52
CA LEU A 91 -8.75 0.28 -16.49
C LEU A 91 -9.70 -0.78 -15.93
N GLY A 92 -10.60 -0.39 -15.05
CA GLY A 92 -11.53 -1.27 -14.35
C GLY A 92 -11.11 -1.53 -12.91
N PRO A 93 -11.93 -2.26 -12.14
CA PRO A 93 -11.60 -2.60 -10.76
C PRO A 93 -10.28 -3.37 -10.66
N SER A 94 -9.56 -3.17 -9.56
CA SER A 94 -8.30 -3.86 -9.31
C SER A 94 -8.30 -4.54 -7.96
N ARG A 95 -7.52 -5.61 -7.85
CA ARG A 95 -7.23 -6.30 -6.60
C ARG A 95 -5.73 -6.50 -6.49
N PHE A 96 -5.19 -6.22 -5.31
CA PHE A 96 -3.75 -6.29 -5.09
C PHE A 96 -3.44 -6.56 -3.62
N LEU A 97 -2.24 -7.08 -3.39
CA LEU A 97 -1.70 -7.22 -2.04
C LEU A 97 -0.72 -6.08 -1.78
N ILE A 98 -0.75 -5.53 -0.57
CA ILE A 98 0.31 -4.66 -0.06
C ILE A 98 1.08 -5.45 0.99
N ILE A 99 2.40 -5.45 0.87
CA ILE A 99 3.31 -6.15 1.78
C ILE A 99 4.20 -5.07 2.39
N LEU A 100 4.11 -4.91 3.71
CA LEU A 100 4.77 -3.80 4.37
C LEU A 100 5.16 -4.14 5.81
N PRO A 101 6.13 -3.43 6.40
CA PRO A 101 6.44 -3.62 7.80
C PRO A 101 5.31 -3.11 8.69
N ALA A 102 5.22 -3.68 9.89
CA ALA A 102 4.19 -3.31 10.87
C ALA A 102 4.18 -1.80 11.17
N ARG A 103 5.33 -1.14 11.09
CA ARG A 103 5.44 0.31 11.31
C ARG A 103 4.66 1.10 10.27
N LEU A 104 4.73 0.72 8.99
CA LEU A 104 3.96 1.39 7.94
C LEU A 104 2.47 1.09 8.04
N ASP A 105 2.09 -0.10 8.49
CA ASP A 105 0.69 -0.40 8.77
C ASP A 105 0.13 0.54 9.84
N ARG A 106 0.90 0.84 10.88
CA ARG A 106 0.52 1.82 11.90
C ARG A 106 0.42 3.23 11.34
N LEU A 107 1.32 3.63 10.45
CA LEU A 107 1.23 4.92 9.76
C LEU A 107 -0.09 5.04 9.00
N ILE A 108 -0.41 4.05 8.17
CA ILE A 108 -1.64 4.04 7.38
C ILE A 108 -2.87 4.13 8.27
N THR A 109 -2.90 3.37 9.36
CA THR A 109 -4.00 3.41 10.32
C THR A 109 -4.18 4.80 10.91
N ARG A 110 -3.09 5.46 11.31
CA ARG A 110 -3.16 6.82 11.86
C ARG A 110 -3.63 7.83 10.83
N LEU A 111 -3.19 7.70 9.58
CA LEU A 111 -3.64 8.60 8.50
C LEU A 111 -5.17 8.50 8.31
N HIS A 112 -5.71 7.29 8.35
CA HIS A 112 -7.15 7.08 8.20
C HIS A 112 -7.98 7.62 9.37
N GLN A 113 -7.37 7.82 10.53
CA GLN A 113 -8.02 8.31 11.75
C GLN A 113 -7.81 9.80 11.98
N SER A 114 -7.16 10.51 11.06
CA SER A 114 -6.70 11.87 11.27
C SER A 114 -7.17 12.80 10.15
N ASN A 115 -7.14 14.11 10.42
CA ASN A 115 -7.41 15.12 9.42
C ASN A 115 -6.21 15.28 8.48
N PRO A 116 -6.43 15.62 7.19
CA PRO A 116 -5.32 15.85 6.25
C PRO A 116 -4.30 16.88 6.73
N ALA A 117 -4.72 17.87 7.52
CA ALA A 117 -3.80 18.87 8.07
C ALA A 117 -2.75 18.28 9.02
N GLU A 118 -3.06 17.13 9.62
CA GLU A 118 -2.15 16.43 10.54
C GLU A 118 -1.20 15.47 9.81
N HIS A 119 -1.49 15.13 8.55
CA HIS A 119 -0.75 14.11 7.82
C HIS A 119 0.75 14.39 7.72
N PRO A 120 1.23 15.62 7.42
CA PRO A 120 2.67 15.85 7.36
C PRO A 120 3.43 15.47 8.64
N ALA A 121 2.85 15.80 9.80
CA ALA A 121 3.47 15.46 11.09
C ALA A 121 3.42 13.93 11.34
N ILE A 122 2.32 13.29 10.97
CA ILE A 122 2.19 11.84 11.13
C ILE A 122 3.22 11.10 10.28
N TYR A 123 3.41 11.52 9.02
CA TYR A 123 4.47 10.93 8.18
C TYR A 123 5.83 11.03 8.87
N ARG A 124 6.17 12.19 9.43
CA ARG A 124 7.45 12.38 10.12
C ARG A 124 7.61 11.49 11.35
N ASP A 125 6.52 11.21 12.07
CA ASP A 125 6.56 10.29 13.22
C ASP A 125 6.98 8.87 12.83
N PHE A 126 6.85 8.52 11.55
CA PHE A 126 7.23 7.20 11.02
C PHE A 126 8.41 7.27 10.05
N GLU A 127 9.29 8.26 10.24
CA GLU A 127 10.46 8.46 9.38
C GLU A 127 10.10 8.54 7.89
N SER A 128 8.99 9.21 7.61
CA SER A 128 8.45 9.39 6.27
C SER A 128 8.21 10.88 6.03
N GLU A 129 7.96 11.25 4.77
CA GLU A 129 7.80 12.65 4.40
C GLU A 129 6.89 12.79 3.19
N LEU A 130 5.93 13.72 3.27
CA LEU A 130 5.16 14.14 2.12
C LEU A 130 6.02 15.07 1.25
N LEU A 131 6.01 14.84 -0.06
CA LEU A 131 6.80 15.59 -1.04
C LEU A 131 5.94 16.52 -1.90
N GLU A 132 4.63 16.48 -1.71
CA GLU A 132 3.67 17.35 -2.40
C GLU A 132 2.69 17.98 -1.44
#